data_4d9cfb1009af333ff52be7b7e43d6d70
#
_entry.id   4d9cfb1009af333ff52be7b7e43d6d70
#
_cell.length_a   1.000
_cell.length_b   1.000
_cell.length_c   1.000
_cell.angle_alpha   90.00
_cell.angle_beta   90.00
_cell.angle_gamma   90.00
#
_symmetry.space_group_name_H-M   'P 1'
#
loop_
_entity.id
_entity.type
_entity.pdbx_description
1 polymer ?
#
loop_
_entity_poly.entity_id
_entity_poly.type
_entity_poly.pdbx_seq_one_letter_code
_entity_poly.pdbx_strand_id
1 'polypeptide(L)'
;VNPVLEAHGLVKRYGHVTALNGVDFELLPGEILAVIGDNGAGKSSLIKALSGALIPDEGQILLDGKPVHFHNPADARRAGIETVYQDLAVAPALDIAANLFLGREVRRKGVLGTVFRLLDTKRMEAESSAHMQDLKIGINAMSQSVETLSGGQRQGVAVARGAAFARHVVIMDEPTAALGVKESGMVLDLIREVRERGLPVILISHDIPTVFDVADRVHIQRLGRRVAVVRPGDVDMAEAVAIMAGAAPGKFTGSE
;
A
#
# COMPACT_ATOMS: atom_id res chain seq x y z
N VAL A 1 -8.18 -20.68 1.28
CA VAL A 1 -8.72 -19.30 1.24
C VAL A 1 -8.36 -18.70 -0.10
N ASN A 2 -9.33 -18.14 -0.84
CA ASN A 2 -9.06 -17.53 -2.14
C ASN A 2 -8.33 -16.18 -1.94
N PRO A 3 -7.27 -15.90 -2.69
CA PRO A 3 -6.60 -14.61 -2.65
C PRO A 3 -7.52 -13.45 -3.09
N VAL A 4 -7.33 -12.27 -2.51
CA VAL A 4 -8.02 -11.03 -2.92
C VAL A 4 -7.36 -10.44 -4.16
N LEU A 5 -6.03 -10.45 -4.20
CA LEU A 5 -5.25 -9.93 -5.34
C LEU A 5 -4.20 -10.97 -5.73
N GLU A 6 -4.19 -11.32 -7.01
CA GLU A 6 -3.24 -12.27 -7.58
C GLU A 6 -2.57 -11.67 -8.81
N ALA A 7 -1.38 -12.14 -9.08
CA ALA A 7 -0.73 -11.91 -10.37
C ALA A 7 -0.01 -13.19 -10.81
N HIS A 8 -0.10 -13.51 -12.08
CA HIS A 8 0.46 -14.71 -12.65
C HIS A 8 1.38 -14.37 -13.82
N GLY A 9 2.64 -14.78 -13.69
CA GLY A 9 3.63 -14.70 -14.75
C GLY A 9 3.93 -13.27 -15.22
N LEU A 10 3.90 -12.26 -14.33
CA LEU A 10 4.15 -10.88 -14.73
C LEU A 10 5.55 -10.68 -15.29
N VAL A 11 5.62 -10.11 -16.49
CA VAL A 11 6.88 -9.74 -17.13
C VAL A 11 6.88 -8.24 -17.44
N LYS A 12 8.00 -7.59 -17.17
CA LYS A 12 8.25 -6.20 -17.57
C LYS A 12 9.69 -6.00 -18.00
N ARG A 13 9.86 -5.47 -19.22
CA ARG A 13 11.15 -5.19 -19.80
C ARG A 13 11.32 -3.69 -20.04
N TYR A 14 12.51 -3.19 -19.77
CA TYR A 14 12.94 -1.83 -20.08
C TYR A 14 14.22 -1.92 -20.92
N GLY A 15 14.06 -1.92 -22.24
CA GLY A 15 15.17 -2.20 -23.15
C GLY A 15 15.79 -3.57 -22.85
N HIS A 16 17.04 -3.57 -22.42
CA HIS A 16 17.76 -4.83 -22.07
C HIS A 16 17.56 -5.28 -20.62
N VAL A 17 16.88 -4.51 -19.79
CA VAL A 17 16.65 -4.85 -18.38
C VAL A 17 15.28 -5.49 -18.21
N THR A 18 15.24 -6.71 -17.68
CA THR A 18 14.00 -7.38 -17.29
C THR A 18 13.75 -7.13 -15.81
N ALA A 19 12.85 -6.20 -15.51
CA ALA A 19 12.52 -5.80 -14.14
C ALA A 19 11.56 -6.78 -13.44
N LEU A 20 10.64 -7.39 -14.20
CA LEU A 20 9.79 -8.51 -13.77
C LEU A 20 9.99 -9.66 -14.76
N ASN A 21 10.22 -10.85 -14.25
CA ASN A 21 10.63 -12.02 -15.04
C ASN A 21 9.77 -13.24 -14.68
N GLY A 22 8.48 -13.18 -15.02
CA GLY A 22 7.52 -14.23 -14.69
C GLY A 22 7.18 -14.25 -13.19
N VAL A 23 6.84 -13.08 -12.62
CA VAL A 23 6.51 -12.97 -11.18
C VAL A 23 5.09 -13.44 -10.94
N ASP A 24 4.93 -14.37 -9.99
CA ASP A 24 3.67 -14.70 -9.38
C ASP A 24 3.53 -13.95 -8.05
N PHE A 25 2.32 -13.53 -7.72
CA PHE A 25 2.00 -12.81 -6.50
C PHE A 25 0.63 -13.22 -6.00
N GLU A 26 0.45 -13.28 -4.69
CA GLU A 26 -0.84 -13.56 -4.07
C GLU A 26 -0.97 -12.82 -2.73
N LEU A 27 -2.11 -12.21 -2.50
CA LEU A 27 -2.47 -11.54 -1.25
C LEU A 27 -3.76 -12.15 -0.73
N LEU A 28 -3.73 -12.64 0.50
CA LEU A 28 -4.89 -13.26 1.15
C LEU A 28 -5.76 -12.21 1.86
N PRO A 29 -7.06 -12.50 2.09
CA PRO A 29 -7.93 -11.61 2.85
C PRO A 29 -7.41 -11.35 4.27
N GLY A 30 -7.41 -10.08 4.69
CA GLY A 30 -7.08 -9.69 6.06
C GLY A 30 -5.65 -9.96 6.48
N GLU A 31 -4.69 -10.08 5.55
CA GLU A 31 -3.28 -10.24 5.88
C GLU A 31 -2.47 -8.97 5.62
N ILE A 32 -1.35 -8.83 6.29
CA ILE A 32 -0.25 -7.96 5.93
C ILE A 32 0.80 -8.80 5.21
N LEU A 33 0.89 -8.66 3.88
CA LEU A 33 1.93 -9.29 3.08
C LEU A 33 3.06 -8.29 2.86
N ALA A 34 4.22 -8.54 3.44
CA ALA A 34 5.39 -7.73 3.15
C ALA A 34 6.09 -8.19 1.85
N VAL A 35 6.62 -7.23 1.09
CA VAL A 35 7.45 -7.49 -0.09
C VAL A 35 8.86 -6.97 0.19
N ILE A 36 9.81 -7.90 0.30
CA ILE A 36 11.22 -7.60 0.52
C ILE A 36 12.09 -8.05 -0.65
N GLY A 37 13.31 -7.54 -0.71
CA GLY A 37 14.30 -7.87 -1.74
C GLY A 37 15.34 -6.77 -1.86
N ASP A 38 16.47 -7.07 -2.47
CA ASP A 38 17.55 -6.11 -2.70
C ASP A 38 17.13 -4.96 -3.62
N ASN A 39 17.96 -3.93 -3.67
CA ASN A 39 17.81 -2.87 -4.67
C ASN A 39 17.92 -3.46 -6.08
N GLY A 40 16.97 -3.11 -6.94
CA GLY A 40 16.88 -3.70 -8.28
C GLY A 40 16.21 -5.07 -8.34
N ALA A 41 15.72 -5.64 -7.24
CA ALA A 41 15.00 -6.92 -7.23
C ALA A 41 13.66 -6.89 -8.00
N GLY A 42 13.15 -5.70 -8.36
CA GLY A 42 11.89 -5.53 -9.09
C GLY A 42 10.67 -5.21 -8.21
N LYS A 43 10.86 -4.97 -6.90
CA LYS A 43 9.76 -4.65 -5.96
C LYS A 43 8.89 -3.48 -6.45
N SER A 44 9.52 -2.34 -6.75
CA SER A 44 8.79 -1.16 -7.22
C SER A 44 8.09 -1.39 -8.56
N SER A 45 8.64 -2.23 -9.44
CA SER A 45 7.98 -2.60 -10.69
C SER A 45 6.75 -3.47 -10.46
N LEU A 46 6.83 -4.43 -9.51
CA LEU A 46 5.69 -5.24 -9.08
C LEU A 46 4.57 -4.36 -8.53
N ILE A 47 4.90 -3.49 -7.58
CA ILE A 47 3.90 -2.59 -6.97
C ILE A 47 3.28 -1.64 -8.00
N LYS A 48 4.09 -1.08 -8.89
CA LYS A 48 3.57 -0.24 -9.98
C LYS A 48 2.64 -1.02 -10.92
N ALA A 49 2.91 -2.31 -11.18
CA ALA A 49 2.01 -3.16 -11.95
C ALA A 49 0.68 -3.39 -11.21
N LEU A 50 0.73 -3.76 -9.93
CA LEU A 50 -0.46 -4.00 -9.10
C LEU A 50 -1.30 -2.73 -8.86
N SER A 51 -0.66 -1.55 -8.82
CA SER A 51 -1.31 -0.24 -8.65
C SER A 51 -1.74 0.44 -9.96
N GLY A 52 -1.50 -0.20 -11.12
CA GLY A 52 -1.81 0.37 -12.43
C GLY A 52 -0.89 1.51 -12.89
N ALA A 53 0.19 1.79 -12.16
CA ALA A 53 1.20 2.77 -12.56
C ALA A 53 2.18 2.23 -13.62
N LEU A 54 2.12 0.93 -13.91
CA LEU A 54 2.90 0.23 -14.91
C LEU A 54 2.02 -0.82 -15.58
N ILE A 55 2.06 -0.90 -16.91
CA ILE A 55 1.42 -1.97 -17.67
C ILE A 55 2.46 -3.07 -17.89
N PRO A 56 2.22 -4.32 -17.39
CA PRO A 56 3.07 -5.46 -17.68
C PRO A 56 3.10 -5.76 -19.19
N ASP A 57 4.20 -6.34 -19.66
CA ASP A 57 4.30 -6.77 -21.06
C ASP A 57 3.66 -8.15 -21.26
N GLU A 58 3.68 -9.01 -20.20
CA GLU A 58 3.09 -10.34 -20.18
C GLU A 58 2.52 -10.65 -18.78
N GLY A 59 1.66 -11.66 -18.69
CA GLY A 59 1.02 -12.09 -17.46
C GLY A 59 -0.36 -11.47 -17.25
N GLN A 60 -0.96 -11.76 -16.11
CA GLN A 60 -2.28 -11.25 -15.77
C GLN A 60 -2.39 -10.92 -14.28
N ILE A 61 -3.29 -10.00 -13.95
CA ILE A 61 -3.65 -9.63 -12.58
C ILE A 61 -5.11 -10.01 -12.38
N LEU A 62 -5.42 -10.62 -11.23
CA LEU A 62 -6.79 -10.95 -10.84
C LEU A 62 -7.12 -10.24 -9.53
N LEU A 63 -8.33 -9.72 -9.45
CA LEU A 63 -8.93 -9.16 -8.23
C LEU A 63 -10.19 -9.98 -7.91
N ASP A 64 -10.24 -10.59 -6.73
CA ASP A 64 -11.28 -11.54 -6.33
C ASP A 64 -11.51 -12.65 -7.38
N GLY A 65 -10.41 -13.22 -7.92
CA GLY A 65 -10.41 -14.26 -8.93
C GLY A 65 -10.85 -13.80 -10.34
N LYS A 66 -11.09 -12.50 -10.56
CA LYS A 66 -11.49 -11.95 -11.86
C LYS A 66 -10.34 -11.21 -12.50
N PRO A 67 -10.03 -11.46 -13.79
CA PRO A 67 -9.00 -10.72 -14.51
C PRO A 67 -9.31 -9.23 -14.55
N VAL A 68 -8.30 -8.41 -14.23
CA VAL A 68 -8.38 -6.95 -14.29
C VAL A 68 -7.26 -6.38 -15.13
N HIS A 69 -7.55 -5.29 -15.85
CA HIS A 69 -6.56 -4.58 -16.66
C HIS A 69 -6.54 -3.12 -16.23
N PHE A 70 -5.41 -2.70 -15.66
CA PHE A 70 -5.20 -1.33 -15.26
C PHE A 70 -4.37 -0.60 -16.31
N HIS A 71 -4.92 0.44 -16.91
CA HIS A 71 -4.21 1.31 -17.85
C HIS A 71 -3.54 2.50 -17.16
N ASN A 72 -3.99 2.82 -15.96
CA ASN A 72 -3.49 3.92 -15.14
C ASN A 72 -3.87 3.71 -13.66
N PRO A 73 -3.26 4.44 -12.72
CA PRO A 73 -3.57 4.31 -11.30
C PRO A 73 -5.03 4.62 -10.92
N ALA A 74 -5.75 5.41 -11.73
CA ALA A 74 -7.16 5.68 -11.47
C ALA A 74 -8.04 4.45 -11.69
N ASP A 75 -7.63 3.52 -12.57
CA ASP A 75 -8.34 2.25 -12.78
C ASP A 75 -8.21 1.36 -11.53
N ALA A 76 -7.01 1.21 -10.98
CA ALA A 76 -6.76 0.45 -9.76
C ALA A 76 -7.54 1.05 -8.57
N ARG A 77 -7.53 2.38 -8.43
CA ARG A 77 -8.34 3.08 -7.40
C ARG A 77 -9.84 2.84 -7.57
N ARG A 78 -10.36 2.87 -8.79
CA ARG A 78 -11.79 2.54 -9.05
C ARG A 78 -12.12 1.09 -8.70
N ALA A 79 -11.18 0.20 -8.89
CA ALA A 79 -11.28 -1.19 -8.46
C ALA A 79 -11.13 -1.36 -6.94
N GLY A 80 -10.78 -0.30 -6.19
CA GLY A 80 -10.67 -0.34 -4.73
C GLY A 80 -9.28 -0.66 -4.19
N ILE A 81 -8.25 -0.54 -5.03
CA ILE A 81 -6.84 -0.66 -4.64
C ILE A 81 -6.28 0.74 -4.44
N GLU A 82 -5.90 1.07 -3.21
CA GLU A 82 -5.28 2.35 -2.86
C GLU A 82 -3.79 2.19 -2.61
N THR A 83 -3.02 3.20 -2.98
CA THR A 83 -1.57 3.18 -2.81
C THR A 83 -1.11 4.41 -2.03
N VAL A 84 -0.38 4.16 -0.94
CA VAL A 84 0.37 5.15 -0.18
C VAL A 84 1.82 5.05 -0.63
N TYR A 85 2.28 6.06 -1.36
CA TYR A 85 3.65 6.11 -1.89
C TYR A 85 4.62 6.65 -0.85
N GLN A 86 5.90 6.36 -1.00
CA GLN A 86 6.99 6.86 -0.18
C GLN A 86 7.01 8.41 -0.13
N ASP A 87 6.85 9.06 -1.28
CA ASP A 87 6.53 10.49 -1.34
C ASP A 87 5.03 10.65 -1.04
N LEU A 88 4.67 11.00 0.18
CA LEU A 88 3.32 10.95 0.77
C LEU A 88 2.19 11.48 -0.13
N ALA A 89 2.53 12.16 -1.21
CA ALA A 89 1.59 12.81 -2.14
C ALA A 89 0.51 13.65 -1.40
N VAL A 90 0.88 14.21 -0.25
CA VAL A 90 0.07 15.17 0.48
C VAL A 90 0.42 16.59 0.04
N ALA A 91 -0.56 17.47 -0.03
CA ALA A 91 -0.38 18.89 -0.31
C ALA A 91 -0.16 19.64 1.01
N PRO A 92 1.07 20.09 1.33
CA PRO A 92 1.38 20.64 2.64
C PRO A 92 0.54 21.88 3.00
N ALA A 93 0.24 22.71 2.00
CA ALA A 93 -0.52 23.95 2.17
C ALA A 93 -2.04 23.74 2.36
N LEU A 94 -2.53 22.53 2.11
CA LEU A 94 -3.94 22.20 2.34
C LEU A 94 -4.15 21.64 3.75
N ASP A 95 -5.36 21.77 4.23
CA ASP A 95 -5.77 21.15 5.48
C ASP A 95 -5.93 19.62 5.36
N ILE A 96 -6.14 18.95 6.48
CA ILE A 96 -6.23 17.49 6.55
C ILE A 96 -7.44 16.99 5.77
N ALA A 97 -8.61 17.64 5.90
CA ALA A 97 -9.82 17.24 5.21
C ALA A 97 -9.66 17.33 3.68
N ALA A 98 -9.08 18.43 3.19
CA ALA A 98 -8.79 18.60 1.77
C ALA A 98 -7.76 17.57 1.26
N ASN A 99 -6.75 17.23 2.07
CA ASN A 99 -5.79 16.18 1.71
C ASN A 99 -6.42 14.78 1.64
N LEU A 100 -7.32 14.42 2.56
CA LEU A 100 -8.01 13.13 2.50
C LEU A 100 -8.83 13.00 1.21
N PHE A 101 -9.55 14.06 0.86
CA PHE A 101 -10.44 14.08 -0.30
C PHE A 101 -9.77 14.55 -1.60
N LEU A 102 -8.45 14.72 -1.64
CA LEU A 102 -7.74 15.22 -2.81
C LEU A 102 -8.01 14.34 -4.05
N GLY A 103 -8.59 14.95 -5.09
CA GLY A 103 -9.04 14.25 -6.30
C GLY A 103 -10.36 13.50 -6.17
N ARG A 104 -11.06 13.65 -5.04
CA ARG A 104 -12.37 13.03 -4.72
C ARG A 104 -13.27 14.00 -3.94
N GLU A 105 -13.07 15.29 -4.15
CA GLU A 105 -13.73 16.34 -3.42
C GLU A 105 -15.25 16.21 -3.48
N VAL A 106 -15.90 16.32 -2.33
CA VAL A 106 -17.35 16.28 -2.22
C VAL A 106 -17.93 17.64 -2.58
N ARG A 107 -18.81 17.69 -3.56
CA ARG A 107 -19.49 18.90 -3.99
C ARG A 107 -20.82 19.05 -3.27
N ARG A 108 -21.23 20.32 -3.04
CA ARG A 108 -22.56 20.62 -2.50
C ARG A 108 -23.65 20.10 -3.42
N LYS A 109 -24.80 19.75 -2.86
CA LYS A 109 -25.97 19.31 -3.64
C LYS A 109 -26.60 20.50 -4.40
N GLY A 110 -27.30 20.20 -5.49
CA GLY A 110 -28.05 21.18 -6.28
C GLY A 110 -27.16 22.07 -7.15
N VAL A 111 -27.69 23.22 -7.57
CA VAL A 111 -27.07 24.17 -8.51
C VAL A 111 -25.68 24.63 -8.03
N LEU A 112 -25.51 24.86 -6.74
CA LEU A 112 -24.23 25.28 -6.16
C LEU A 112 -23.11 24.28 -6.39
N GLY A 113 -23.36 22.99 -6.30
CA GLY A 113 -22.35 21.95 -6.54
C GLY A 113 -22.23 21.59 -8.00
N THR A 114 -23.31 21.61 -8.78
CA THR A 114 -23.29 21.15 -10.18
C THR A 114 -22.76 22.23 -11.12
N VAL A 115 -23.24 23.47 -10.99
CA VAL A 115 -22.87 24.58 -11.86
C VAL A 115 -21.65 25.32 -11.32
N PHE A 116 -21.73 25.77 -10.05
CA PHE A 116 -20.66 26.56 -9.42
C PHE A 116 -19.51 25.71 -8.85
N ARG A 117 -19.62 24.39 -8.85
CA ARG A 117 -18.61 23.43 -8.36
C ARG A 117 -18.16 23.69 -6.91
N LEU A 118 -19.03 24.28 -6.09
CA LEU A 118 -18.71 24.56 -4.69
C LEU A 118 -18.56 23.27 -3.89
N LEU A 119 -17.49 23.19 -3.11
CA LEU A 119 -17.18 22.07 -2.25
C LEU A 119 -18.05 22.05 -0.99
N ASP A 120 -18.37 20.86 -0.52
CA ASP A 120 -19.02 20.63 0.77
C ASP A 120 -17.96 20.37 1.85
N THR A 121 -17.25 21.43 2.24
CA THR A 121 -16.14 21.36 3.20
C THR A 121 -16.58 20.80 4.54
N LYS A 122 -17.79 21.17 5.03
CA LYS A 122 -18.32 20.67 6.30
C LYS A 122 -18.51 19.15 6.29
N ARG A 123 -18.98 18.61 5.18
CA ARG A 123 -19.15 17.17 5.00
C ARG A 123 -17.80 16.47 4.92
N MET A 124 -16.85 17.04 4.16
CA MET A 124 -15.49 16.53 4.07
C MET A 124 -14.79 16.51 5.43
N GLU A 125 -14.91 17.58 6.23
CA GLU A 125 -14.38 17.65 7.59
C GLU A 125 -14.98 16.58 8.51
N ALA A 126 -16.31 16.42 8.48
CA ALA A 126 -17.00 15.43 9.31
C ALA A 126 -16.61 13.99 8.94
N GLU A 127 -16.58 13.65 7.66
CA GLU A 127 -16.15 12.33 7.18
C GLU A 127 -14.66 12.09 7.49
N SER A 128 -13.80 13.10 7.31
CA SER A 128 -12.37 13.02 7.67
C SER A 128 -12.17 12.76 9.15
N SER A 129 -12.92 13.47 10.01
CA SER A 129 -12.85 13.28 11.46
C SER A 129 -13.25 11.85 11.86
N ALA A 130 -14.31 11.32 11.25
CA ALA A 130 -14.72 9.93 11.48
C ALA A 130 -13.61 8.94 11.09
N HIS A 131 -13.01 9.07 9.89
CA HIS A 131 -11.90 8.21 9.47
C HIS A 131 -10.67 8.30 10.38
N MET A 132 -10.32 9.51 10.85
CA MET A 132 -9.19 9.68 11.78
C MET A 132 -9.47 9.06 13.14
N GLN A 133 -10.67 9.23 13.68
CA GLN A 133 -11.09 8.62 14.94
C GLN A 133 -11.10 7.10 14.84
N ASP A 134 -11.68 6.60 13.77
CA ASP A 134 -11.71 5.18 13.49
C ASP A 134 -10.31 4.56 13.44
N LEU A 135 -9.33 5.23 12.87
CA LEU A 135 -7.94 4.80 12.80
C LEU A 135 -7.13 5.19 14.05
N LYS A 136 -7.77 5.72 15.10
CA LYS A 136 -7.13 6.13 16.36
C LYS A 136 -5.99 7.15 16.15
N ILE A 137 -6.06 7.95 15.07
CA ILE A 137 -5.07 8.98 14.78
C ILE A 137 -5.38 10.21 15.62
N GLY A 138 -4.49 10.57 16.54
CA GLY A 138 -4.65 11.68 17.48
C GLY A 138 -4.48 13.06 16.83
N ILE A 139 -5.39 13.42 15.93
CA ILE A 139 -5.46 14.75 15.30
C ILE A 139 -6.84 15.34 15.59
N ASN A 140 -6.87 16.52 16.24
CA ASN A 140 -8.10 17.10 16.77
C ASN A 140 -8.81 18.05 15.81
N ALA A 141 -8.11 18.66 14.85
CA ALA A 141 -8.67 19.66 13.95
C ALA A 141 -8.42 19.31 12.49
N MET A 142 -9.48 18.96 11.77
CA MET A 142 -9.39 18.60 10.33
C MET A 142 -9.05 19.81 9.45
N SER A 143 -9.28 21.02 9.93
CA SER A 143 -8.87 22.28 9.28
C SER A 143 -7.41 22.67 9.51
N GLN A 144 -6.62 21.85 10.26
CA GLN A 144 -5.19 22.09 10.45
C GLN A 144 -4.44 21.84 9.16
N SER A 145 -3.53 22.76 8.78
CA SER A 145 -2.64 22.59 7.63
C SER A 145 -1.66 21.43 7.85
N VAL A 146 -1.50 20.58 6.81
CA VAL A 146 -0.62 19.41 6.89
C VAL A 146 0.85 19.78 7.09
N GLU A 147 1.29 20.96 6.67
CA GLU A 147 2.67 21.43 6.89
C GLU A 147 3.03 21.57 8.38
N THR A 148 2.03 21.82 9.25
CA THR A 148 2.24 21.98 10.70
C THR A 148 2.32 20.66 11.46
N LEU A 149 2.07 19.54 10.79
CA LEU A 149 2.11 18.21 11.37
C LEU A 149 3.53 17.67 11.48
N SER A 150 3.77 16.79 12.48
CA SER A 150 5.00 16.00 12.54
C SER A 150 5.10 15.02 11.36
N GLY A 151 6.29 14.47 11.10
CA GLY A 151 6.50 13.45 10.07
C GLY A 151 5.54 12.26 10.20
N GLY A 152 5.44 11.70 11.41
CA GLY A 152 4.53 10.58 11.70
C GLY A 152 3.06 10.93 11.53
N GLN A 153 2.66 12.16 11.91
CA GLN A 153 1.29 12.62 11.70
C GLN A 153 0.98 12.80 10.20
N ARG A 154 1.90 13.35 9.41
CA ARG A 154 1.74 13.42 7.94
C ARG A 154 1.60 12.05 7.32
N GLN A 155 2.41 11.10 7.77
CA GLN A 155 2.30 9.70 7.34
C GLN A 155 0.93 9.12 7.74
N GLY A 156 0.46 9.39 8.95
CA GLY A 156 -0.87 9.01 9.42
C GLY A 156 -1.98 9.53 8.50
N VAL A 157 -1.90 10.79 8.07
CA VAL A 157 -2.86 11.38 7.11
C VAL A 157 -2.82 10.65 5.77
N ALA A 158 -1.63 10.30 5.26
CA ALA A 158 -1.49 9.58 4.00
C ALA A 158 -2.05 8.15 4.08
N VAL A 159 -1.78 7.43 5.18
CA VAL A 159 -2.34 6.09 5.44
C VAL A 159 -3.87 6.17 5.60
N ALA A 160 -4.37 7.15 6.37
CA ALA A 160 -5.80 7.35 6.55
C ALA A 160 -6.51 7.61 5.21
N ARG A 161 -5.91 8.42 4.33
CA ARG A 161 -6.45 8.63 2.98
C ARG A 161 -6.54 7.33 2.18
N GLY A 162 -5.48 6.51 2.20
CA GLY A 162 -5.50 5.20 1.54
C GLY A 162 -6.60 4.30 2.13
N ALA A 163 -6.61 4.12 3.45
CA ALA A 163 -7.56 3.25 4.13
C ALA A 163 -9.03 3.71 4.00
N ALA A 164 -9.28 5.02 3.99
CA ALA A 164 -10.64 5.58 3.88
C ALA A 164 -11.35 5.22 2.57
N PHE A 165 -10.60 5.02 1.50
CA PHE A 165 -11.15 4.78 0.16
C PHE A 165 -10.84 3.39 -0.39
N ALA A 166 -9.96 2.62 0.25
CA ALA A 166 -9.71 1.23 -0.11
C ALA A 166 -10.97 0.36 0.13
N ARG A 167 -11.24 -0.53 -0.81
CA ARG A 167 -12.32 -1.53 -0.67
C ARG A 167 -11.78 -2.95 -0.71
N HIS A 168 -10.62 -3.14 -1.35
CA HIS A 168 -10.01 -4.45 -1.52
C HIS A 168 -8.59 -4.52 -0.98
N VAL A 169 -7.73 -3.54 -1.28
CA VAL A 169 -6.31 -3.60 -0.92
C VAL A 169 -5.75 -2.20 -0.62
N VAL A 170 -4.89 -2.12 0.39
CA VAL A 170 -4.02 -0.95 0.62
C VAL A 170 -2.57 -1.36 0.35
N ILE A 171 -1.92 -0.64 -0.56
CA ILE A 171 -0.49 -0.79 -0.84
C ILE A 171 0.24 0.33 -0.12
N MET A 172 1.28 0.02 0.63
CA MET A 172 2.11 0.98 1.37
C MET A 172 3.57 0.80 0.99
N ASP A 173 4.12 1.80 0.30
CA ASP A 173 5.51 1.78 -0.18
C ASP A 173 6.41 2.57 0.77
N GLU A 174 7.25 1.85 1.54
CA GLU A 174 8.20 2.40 2.51
C GLU A 174 7.56 3.37 3.54
N PRO A 175 6.46 2.99 4.22
CA PRO A 175 5.68 3.93 5.03
C PRO A 175 6.40 4.44 6.28
N THR A 176 7.50 3.82 6.69
CA THR A 176 8.30 4.22 7.84
C THR A 176 9.64 4.88 7.46
N ALA A 177 9.90 5.04 6.15
CA ALA A 177 11.14 5.65 5.69
C ALA A 177 11.28 7.09 6.21
N ALA A 178 12.48 7.45 6.66
CA ALA A 178 12.83 8.76 7.19
C ALA A 178 12.06 9.19 8.47
N LEU A 179 11.44 8.26 9.17
CA LEU A 179 10.81 8.49 10.48
C LEU A 179 11.70 8.05 11.64
N GLY A 180 11.57 8.69 12.79
CA GLY A 180 12.20 8.23 14.04
C GLY A 180 11.51 6.96 14.56
N VAL A 181 12.14 6.31 15.55
CA VAL A 181 11.64 5.03 16.12
C VAL A 181 10.20 5.15 16.65
N LYS A 182 9.89 6.25 17.34
CA LYS A 182 8.56 6.49 17.91
C LYS A 182 7.49 6.67 16.82
N GLU A 183 7.81 7.48 15.82
CA GLU A 183 6.93 7.76 14.68
C GLU A 183 6.70 6.49 13.85
N SER A 184 7.74 5.70 13.61
CA SER A 184 7.63 4.41 12.93
C SER A 184 6.70 3.46 13.69
N GLY A 185 6.83 3.37 15.01
CA GLY A 185 5.93 2.56 15.86
C GLY A 185 4.45 2.96 15.66
N MET A 186 4.15 4.26 15.70
CA MET A 186 2.77 4.74 15.46
C MET A 186 2.24 4.36 14.06
N VAL A 187 3.09 4.42 13.03
CA VAL A 187 2.69 4.02 11.66
C VAL A 187 2.44 2.52 11.59
N LEU A 188 3.25 1.70 12.26
CA LEU A 188 3.06 0.25 12.29
C LEU A 188 1.77 -0.14 13.01
N ASP A 189 1.44 0.52 14.12
CA ASP A 189 0.16 0.32 14.81
C ASP A 189 -1.02 0.68 13.91
N LEU A 190 -0.88 1.75 13.12
CA LEU A 190 -1.89 2.14 12.15
C LEU A 190 -2.04 1.11 11.02
N ILE A 191 -0.96 0.50 10.55
CA ILE A 191 -1.00 -0.59 9.55
C ILE A 191 -1.75 -1.81 10.12
N ARG A 192 -1.49 -2.17 11.38
CA ARG A 192 -2.23 -3.24 12.09
C ARG A 192 -3.72 -2.91 12.20
N GLU A 193 -4.07 -1.67 12.54
CA GLU A 193 -5.46 -1.21 12.62
C GLU A 193 -6.19 -1.32 11.26
N VAL A 194 -5.51 -0.97 10.15
CA VAL A 194 -6.06 -1.13 8.79
C VAL A 194 -6.36 -2.60 8.49
N ARG A 195 -5.43 -3.49 8.84
CA ARG A 195 -5.60 -4.95 8.67
C ARG A 195 -6.73 -5.50 9.55
N GLU A 196 -6.85 -5.06 10.80
CA GLU A 196 -7.91 -5.49 11.74
C GLU A 196 -9.31 -5.13 11.25
N ARG A 197 -9.44 -4.13 10.40
CA ARG A 197 -10.70 -3.78 9.70
C ARG A 197 -11.00 -4.68 8.50
N GLY A 198 -10.21 -5.70 8.27
CA GLY A 198 -10.37 -6.65 7.18
C GLY A 198 -9.82 -6.17 5.84
N LEU A 199 -9.08 -5.04 5.80
CA LEU A 199 -8.40 -4.59 4.59
C LEU A 199 -7.01 -5.23 4.53
N PRO A 200 -6.74 -6.10 3.54
CA PRO A 200 -5.42 -6.65 3.35
C PRO A 200 -4.43 -5.56 2.91
N VAL A 201 -3.21 -5.67 3.40
CA VAL A 201 -2.15 -4.68 3.20
C VAL A 201 -0.96 -5.30 2.49
N ILE A 202 -0.47 -4.65 1.43
CA ILE A 202 0.84 -4.92 0.85
C ILE A 202 1.81 -3.90 1.44
N LEU A 203 2.81 -4.37 2.18
CA LEU A 203 3.83 -3.53 2.80
C LEU A 203 5.17 -3.72 2.11
N ILE A 204 5.69 -2.67 1.49
CA ILE A 204 7.06 -2.68 0.97
C ILE A 204 7.94 -2.03 2.02
N SER A 205 9.00 -2.73 2.42
CA SER A 205 10.03 -2.19 3.31
C SER A 205 11.36 -2.88 3.07
N HIS A 206 12.44 -2.14 3.29
CA HIS A 206 13.80 -2.68 3.37
C HIS A 206 14.25 -2.92 4.83
N ASP A 207 13.45 -2.50 5.80
CA ASP A 207 13.69 -2.72 7.23
C ASP A 207 13.15 -4.09 7.65
N ILE A 208 14.02 -5.10 7.62
CA ILE A 208 13.66 -6.49 7.91
C ILE A 208 13.09 -6.67 9.34
N PRO A 209 13.67 -6.08 10.40
CA PRO A 209 13.07 -6.11 11.74
C PRO A 209 11.61 -5.64 11.76
N THR A 210 11.33 -4.50 11.16
CA THR A 210 9.98 -3.96 11.02
C THR A 210 9.03 -4.90 10.28
N VAL A 211 9.51 -5.51 9.17
CA VAL A 211 8.73 -6.48 8.40
C VAL A 211 8.36 -7.69 9.25
N PHE A 212 9.31 -8.23 9.99
CA PHE A 212 9.10 -9.42 10.83
C PHE A 212 8.21 -9.15 12.06
N ASP A 213 8.09 -7.89 12.47
CA ASP A 213 7.21 -7.47 13.57
C ASP A 213 5.74 -7.38 13.15
N VAL A 214 5.46 -7.03 11.88
CA VAL A 214 4.08 -6.70 11.47
C VAL A 214 3.48 -7.62 10.41
N ALA A 215 4.30 -8.30 9.60
CA ALA A 215 3.81 -9.08 8.47
C ALA A 215 3.31 -10.47 8.89
N ASP A 216 2.19 -10.89 8.33
CA ASP A 216 1.71 -12.27 8.44
C ASP A 216 2.48 -13.20 7.51
N ARG A 217 2.84 -12.70 6.30
CA ARG A 217 3.65 -13.40 5.31
C ARG A 217 4.63 -12.43 4.66
N VAL A 218 5.73 -12.95 4.16
CA VAL A 218 6.80 -12.18 3.50
C VAL A 218 7.06 -12.77 2.12
N HIS A 219 6.79 -11.99 1.08
CA HIS A 219 7.15 -12.25 -0.30
C HIS A 219 8.59 -11.79 -0.54
N ILE A 220 9.48 -12.71 -0.83
CA ILE A 220 10.89 -12.39 -1.11
C ILE A 220 11.10 -12.36 -2.62
N GLN A 221 11.51 -11.20 -3.11
CA GLN A 221 11.76 -10.96 -4.53
C GLN A 221 13.25 -10.78 -4.82
N ARG A 222 13.73 -11.45 -5.85
CA ARG A 222 15.12 -11.38 -6.28
C ARG A 222 15.22 -11.46 -7.80
N LEU A 223 15.99 -10.56 -8.42
CA LEU A 223 16.23 -10.53 -9.88
C LEU A 223 14.95 -10.61 -10.72
N GLY A 224 13.93 -9.89 -10.33
CA GLY A 224 12.64 -9.85 -11.01
C GLY A 224 11.78 -11.11 -10.84
N ARG A 225 12.05 -11.96 -9.87
CA ARG A 225 11.30 -13.21 -9.59
C ARG A 225 10.90 -13.33 -8.14
N ARG A 226 9.77 -13.97 -7.86
CA ARG A 226 9.43 -14.46 -6.52
C ARG A 226 10.30 -15.67 -6.21
N VAL A 227 11.15 -15.57 -5.19
CA VAL A 227 12.03 -16.67 -4.78
C VAL A 227 11.55 -17.39 -3.54
N ALA A 228 10.73 -16.75 -2.72
CA ALA A 228 10.10 -17.39 -1.56
C ALA A 228 8.84 -16.63 -1.13
N VAL A 229 7.97 -17.32 -0.40
CA VAL A 229 6.94 -16.75 0.47
C VAL A 229 7.04 -17.46 1.80
N VAL A 230 7.32 -16.72 2.87
CA VAL A 230 7.59 -17.28 4.20
C VAL A 230 6.73 -16.59 5.26
N ARG A 231 6.54 -17.25 6.40
CA ARG A 231 5.95 -16.63 7.60
C ARG A 231 7.08 -16.27 8.57
N PRO A 232 7.01 -15.11 9.23
CA PRO A 232 8.02 -14.72 10.25
C PRO A 232 8.20 -15.76 11.38
N GLY A 233 7.22 -16.63 11.64
CA GLY A 233 7.32 -17.71 12.63
C GLY A 233 8.04 -18.96 12.13
N ASP A 234 8.16 -19.14 10.81
CA ASP A 234 8.71 -20.37 10.18
C ASP A 234 10.18 -20.21 9.76
N VAL A 235 10.65 -18.97 9.67
CA VAL A 235 12.04 -18.60 9.32
C VAL A 235 12.50 -17.45 10.22
N ASP A 236 13.78 -17.41 10.52
CA ASP A 236 14.38 -16.25 11.19
C ASP A 236 14.80 -15.17 10.16
N MET A 237 15.12 -13.98 10.68
CA MET A 237 15.54 -12.84 9.83
C MET A 237 16.81 -13.14 9.05
N ALA A 238 17.75 -13.89 9.64
CA ALA A 238 19.02 -14.23 8.97
C ALA A 238 18.78 -15.18 7.79
N GLU A 239 17.88 -16.15 7.95
CA GLU A 239 17.47 -17.06 6.88
C GLU A 239 16.74 -16.29 5.75
N ALA A 240 15.82 -15.40 6.07
CA ALA A 240 15.13 -14.57 5.07
C ALA A 240 16.12 -13.70 4.27
N VAL A 241 17.09 -13.09 4.94
CA VAL A 241 18.18 -12.32 4.29
C VAL A 241 19.04 -13.24 3.41
N ALA A 242 19.37 -14.46 3.86
CA ALA A 242 20.12 -15.42 3.07
C ALA A 242 19.36 -15.84 1.80
N ILE A 243 18.06 -16.07 1.88
CA ILE A 243 17.20 -16.35 0.72
C ILE A 243 17.18 -15.13 -0.23
N MET A 244 17.01 -13.93 0.30
CA MET A 244 17.00 -12.68 -0.46
C MET A 244 18.32 -12.47 -1.23
N ALA A 245 19.45 -12.72 -0.59
CA ALA A 245 20.77 -12.66 -1.21
C ALA A 245 21.06 -13.85 -2.17
N GLY A 246 20.26 -14.93 -2.11
CA GLY A 246 20.48 -16.16 -2.87
C GLY A 246 21.55 -17.07 -2.29
N ALA A 247 21.88 -16.90 -1.02
CA ALA A 247 22.77 -17.76 -0.25
C ALA A 247 22.06 -19.00 0.35
N ALA A 248 20.72 -18.98 0.40
CA ALA A 248 19.88 -20.11 0.80
C ALA A 248 18.80 -20.38 -0.27
N PRO A 249 18.31 -21.65 -0.36
CA PRO A 249 17.23 -21.99 -1.27
C PRO A 249 15.93 -21.28 -0.87
N GLY A 250 15.08 -20.95 -1.86
CA GLY A 250 13.77 -20.40 -1.62
C GLY A 250 12.85 -21.38 -0.88
N LYS A 251 11.96 -20.83 -0.03
CA LYS A 251 10.92 -21.58 0.67
C LYS A 251 9.55 -21.01 0.31
N PHE A 252 8.58 -21.88 0.20
CA PHE A 252 7.18 -21.48 0.00
C PHE A 252 6.37 -22.08 1.14
N THR A 253 5.99 -21.26 2.12
CA THR A 253 5.14 -21.68 3.23
C THR A 253 3.70 -21.30 2.91
N GLY A 254 2.88 -22.36 2.74
CA GLY A 254 1.44 -22.38 2.88
C GLY A 254 0.57 -21.71 1.84
N SER A 255 0.17 -22.48 0.87
CA SER A 255 -1.25 -22.62 0.53
C SER A 255 -1.61 -24.09 0.87
N GLU A 256 -1.94 -24.37 2.13
CA GLU A 256 -2.78 -25.51 2.47
C GLU A 256 -4.23 -25.07 2.60
#